data_a5cdb843931932585972a947c564d287
#
_entry.id   a5cdb843931932585972a947c564d287
#
_cell.length_a   1.000
_cell.length_b   1.000
_cell.length_c   1.000
_cell.angle_alpha   90.00
_cell.angle_beta   90.00
_cell.angle_gamma   90.00
#
_symmetry.space_group_name_H-M   'P 1'
#
loop_
_entity.id
_entity.type
_entity.pdbx_description
1 polymer ?
#
loop_
_entity_poly.entity_id
_entity_poly.type
_entity_poly.pdbx_seq_one_letter_code
_entity_poly.pdbx_strand_id
1 'polypeptide(L)'
;TVKEGAAAAGLGRRSLIKRSLGAALGLVGLTPLLLLRDLGPLPKDDFSKTSWEAGTRLVTDPGDRPIKPSDLEIGAVAQVLPELPNGKVRKLEDIGKDAVLLIRIRPEEFQLDAERLSWTHEGIIAFSKICSHMGCAVALYEQQTKHLLCPCHQSTFDVTRAAKVIFGPSARPLPQLALALDSDGYLVAKQPFTEPVGPSFWERDSA
;
A
#
# COMPACT_ATOMS: atom_id res chain seq x y z
N THR A 1 -25.41 -4.89 44.61
CA THR A 1 -25.37 -4.23 43.29
C THR A 1 -24.60 -2.93 43.36
N VAL A 2 -24.21 -2.32 42.19
CA VAL A 2 -23.50 -1.01 42.12
C VAL A 2 -24.28 0.11 42.84
N LYS A 3 -25.63 0.10 42.73
CA LYS A 3 -26.51 1.04 43.42
C LYS A 3 -26.46 0.92 44.94
N GLU A 4 -26.39 -0.27 45.46
CA GLU A 4 -26.30 -0.53 46.91
C GLU A 4 -24.93 -0.12 47.45
N GLY A 5 -23.84 -0.40 46.72
CA GLY A 5 -22.50 0.06 47.04
C GLY A 5 -22.38 1.57 47.08
N ALA A 6 -22.97 2.26 46.08
CA ALA A 6 -23.00 3.73 46.01
C ALA A 6 -23.82 4.35 47.17
N ALA A 7 -24.91 3.71 47.58
CA ALA A 7 -25.72 4.15 48.71
C ALA A 7 -24.97 3.95 50.05
N ALA A 8 -24.31 2.80 50.24
CA ALA A 8 -23.49 2.51 51.38
C ALA A 8 -22.30 3.46 51.53
N ALA A 9 -21.68 3.86 50.40
CA ALA A 9 -20.58 4.84 50.37
C ALA A 9 -21.04 6.29 50.63
N GLY A 10 -22.34 6.54 50.79
CA GLY A 10 -22.90 7.89 51.00
C GLY A 10 -22.77 8.85 49.85
N LEU A 11 -22.51 8.33 48.62
CA LEU A 11 -22.32 9.10 47.40
C LEU A 11 -23.54 9.96 47.07
N GLY A 12 -24.74 9.53 47.48
CA GLY A 12 -25.98 10.26 47.27
C GLY A 12 -26.09 11.61 48.03
N ARG A 13 -25.37 11.78 49.14
CA ARG A 13 -25.47 12.93 50.03
C ARG A 13 -24.34 13.95 49.91
N ARG A 14 -23.20 13.56 49.32
CA ARG A 14 -21.99 14.40 49.20
C ARG A 14 -21.89 15.05 47.83
N SER A 15 -22.32 16.33 47.72
CA SER A 15 -22.27 17.08 46.50
C SER A 15 -20.85 17.22 45.91
N LEU A 16 -19.86 17.33 46.79
CA LEU A 16 -18.45 17.41 46.36
C LEU A 16 -17.97 16.15 45.66
N ILE A 17 -18.28 14.94 46.21
CA ILE A 17 -17.91 13.65 45.61
C ILE A 17 -18.57 13.50 44.23
N LYS A 18 -19.84 13.85 44.09
CA LYS A 18 -20.53 13.84 42.78
C LYS A 18 -19.89 14.75 41.77
N ARG A 19 -19.53 15.99 42.16
CA ARG A 19 -18.85 16.94 41.31
C ARG A 19 -17.46 16.49 40.90
N SER A 20 -16.67 15.97 41.86
CA SER A 20 -15.33 15.43 41.60
C SER A 20 -15.38 14.20 40.69
N LEU A 21 -16.31 13.28 40.92
CA LEU A 21 -16.51 12.11 40.04
C LEU A 21 -16.96 12.54 38.64
N GLY A 22 -17.89 13.48 38.52
CA GLY A 22 -18.34 14.02 37.26
C GLY A 22 -17.20 14.71 36.50
N ALA A 23 -16.38 15.50 37.19
CA ALA A 23 -15.21 16.15 36.61
C ALA A 23 -14.18 15.12 36.13
N ALA A 24 -13.89 14.08 36.92
CA ALA A 24 -12.96 13.01 36.55
C ALA A 24 -13.46 12.22 35.32
N LEU A 25 -14.74 11.84 35.32
CA LEU A 25 -15.36 11.16 34.17
C LEU A 25 -15.39 12.04 32.93
N GLY A 26 -15.67 13.35 33.09
CA GLY A 26 -15.60 14.30 31.98
C GLY A 26 -14.18 14.40 31.42
N LEU A 27 -13.18 14.52 32.27
CA LEU A 27 -11.78 14.61 31.85
C LEU A 27 -11.31 13.35 31.12
N VAL A 28 -11.59 12.16 31.68
CA VAL A 28 -11.25 10.89 31.06
C VAL A 28 -12.02 10.64 29.79
N GLY A 29 -13.30 11.04 29.72
CA GLY A 29 -14.13 10.86 28.51
C GLY A 29 -13.84 11.86 27.40
N LEU A 30 -13.46 13.10 27.73
CA LEU A 30 -13.16 14.14 26.73
C LEU A 30 -11.75 13.98 26.14
N THR A 31 -10.80 13.48 26.91
CA THR A 31 -9.41 13.29 26.41
C THR A 31 -9.35 12.44 25.15
N PRO A 32 -9.96 11.23 25.06
CA PRO A 32 -9.94 10.44 23.83
C PRO A 32 -10.66 11.16 22.68
N LEU A 33 -11.73 11.90 22.94
CA LEU A 33 -12.42 12.66 21.88
C LEU A 33 -11.53 13.74 21.27
N LEU A 34 -10.74 14.44 22.09
CA LEU A 34 -9.77 15.42 21.61
C LEU A 34 -8.64 14.76 20.81
N LEU A 35 -8.10 13.64 21.30
CA LEU A 35 -7.03 12.90 20.61
C LEU A 35 -7.51 12.26 19.31
N LEU A 36 -8.74 11.73 19.29
CA LEU A 36 -9.31 11.09 18.10
C LEU A 36 -9.81 12.09 17.05
N ARG A 37 -10.01 13.36 17.44
CA ARG A 37 -10.44 14.42 16.52
C ARG A 37 -9.49 14.59 15.33
N ASP A 38 -8.20 14.42 15.55
CA ASP A 38 -7.15 14.67 14.55
C ASP A 38 -6.78 13.42 13.74
N LEU A 39 -7.48 12.29 13.90
CA LEU A 39 -7.28 11.10 13.07
C LEU A 39 -7.68 11.30 11.60
N GLY A 40 -8.33 12.42 11.29
CA GLY A 40 -8.83 12.72 9.95
C GLY A 40 -10.04 11.86 9.54
N PRO A 41 -10.54 12.06 8.32
CA PRO A 41 -11.59 11.22 7.77
C PRO A 41 -11.07 9.80 7.56
N LEU A 42 -11.96 8.81 7.69
CA LEU A 42 -11.63 7.44 7.31
C LEU A 42 -11.19 7.39 5.83
N PRO A 43 -10.09 6.73 5.50
CA PRO A 43 -9.67 6.59 4.12
C PRO A 43 -10.72 5.77 3.36
N LYS A 44 -11.38 6.40 2.41
CA LYS A 44 -12.32 5.76 1.48
C LYS A 44 -11.72 5.82 0.10
N ASP A 45 -11.61 4.69 -0.57
CA ASP A 45 -11.13 4.56 -1.95
C ASP A 45 -9.75 5.20 -2.23
N ASP A 46 -9.01 5.63 -1.20
CA ASP A 46 -7.74 6.33 -1.38
C ASP A 46 -6.66 5.43 -1.98
N PHE A 47 -6.71 4.15 -1.67
CA PHE A 47 -5.77 3.15 -2.19
C PHE A 47 -6.23 2.54 -3.52
N SER A 48 -7.49 2.75 -3.90
CA SER A 48 -8.00 2.41 -5.24
C SER A 48 -7.66 3.48 -6.26
N LYS A 49 -7.35 4.70 -5.81
CA LYS A 49 -7.05 5.86 -6.67
C LYS A 49 -5.56 6.10 -6.72
N THR A 50 -4.93 5.61 -7.77
CA THR A 50 -3.54 5.91 -8.12
C THR A 50 -3.49 6.81 -9.35
N SER A 51 -2.32 7.40 -9.64
CA SER A 51 -2.13 8.19 -10.86
C SER A 51 -1.83 7.33 -12.10
N TRP A 52 -1.92 6.02 -11.98
CA TRP A 52 -1.71 5.10 -13.10
C TRP A 52 -2.94 5.01 -13.98
N GLU A 53 -2.81 5.42 -15.24
CA GLU A 53 -3.82 5.32 -16.29
C GLU A 53 -3.24 4.56 -17.48
N ALA A 54 -4.10 4.08 -18.38
CA ALA A 54 -3.64 3.43 -19.60
C ALA A 54 -2.79 4.38 -20.45
N GLY A 55 -1.61 3.92 -20.88
CA GLY A 55 -0.66 4.71 -21.65
C GLY A 55 0.27 5.59 -20.81
N THR A 56 0.13 5.64 -19.49
CA THR A 56 1.04 6.38 -18.62
C THR A 56 2.43 5.76 -18.66
N ARG A 57 3.45 6.53 -19.04
CA ARG A 57 4.86 6.09 -19.04
C ARG A 57 5.36 5.86 -17.62
N LEU A 58 6.22 4.86 -17.49
CA LEU A 58 6.95 4.60 -16.26
C LEU A 58 8.24 5.41 -16.28
N VAL A 59 8.49 6.18 -15.22
CA VAL A 59 9.71 6.98 -15.08
C VAL A 59 10.48 6.58 -13.83
N THR A 60 11.80 6.72 -13.87
CA THR A 60 12.69 6.39 -12.75
C THR A 60 12.44 7.30 -11.55
N ASP A 61 12.59 6.76 -10.35
CA ASP A 61 12.62 7.53 -9.12
C ASP A 61 13.95 7.23 -8.37
N PRO A 62 14.81 8.24 -8.18
CA PRO A 62 14.72 9.63 -8.66
C PRO A 62 15.05 9.78 -10.14
N GLY A 63 14.70 10.91 -10.70
CA GLY A 63 15.21 11.38 -12.00
C GLY A 63 14.20 11.54 -13.11
N ASP A 64 12.96 11.08 -12.94
CA ASP A 64 11.84 11.24 -13.89
C ASP A 64 12.19 10.91 -15.35
N ARG A 65 13.06 9.92 -15.59
CA ARG A 65 13.46 9.48 -16.93
C ARG A 65 12.59 8.30 -17.36
N PRO A 66 11.93 8.35 -18.53
CA PRO A 66 11.21 7.21 -19.08
C PRO A 66 12.12 5.99 -19.22
N ILE A 67 11.58 4.82 -18.96
CA ILE A 67 12.32 3.55 -18.93
C ILE A 67 11.97 2.69 -20.14
N LYS A 68 12.99 2.12 -20.78
CA LYS A 68 12.86 1.08 -21.83
C LYS A 68 13.17 -0.30 -21.23
N PRO A 69 12.67 -1.38 -21.83
CA PRO A 69 13.03 -2.74 -21.41
C PRO A 69 14.54 -3.01 -21.39
N SER A 70 15.28 -2.40 -22.31
CA SER A 70 16.75 -2.49 -22.41
C SER A 70 17.49 -1.90 -21.22
N ASP A 71 16.86 -1.00 -20.47
CA ASP A 71 17.48 -0.31 -19.33
C ASP A 71 17.51 -1.18 -18.06
N LEU A 72 16.78 -2.30 -18.07
CA LEU A 72 16.80 -3.28 -16.97
C LEU A 72 17.55 -4.53 -17.39
N GLU A 73 18.58 -4.92 -16.65
CA GLU A 73 19.22 -6.20 -16.78
C GLU A 73 18.44 -7.30 -16.04
N ILE A 74 18.68 -8.59 -16.40
CA ILE A 74 18.07 -9.71 -15.68
C ILE A 74 18.56 -9.69 -14.22
N GLY A 75 17.61 -9.75 -13.29
CA GLY A 75 17.84 -9.63 -11.84
C GLY A 75 17.82 -8.21 -11.32
N ALA A 76 17.71 -7.20 -12.19
CA ALA A 76 17.58 -5.81 -11.78
C ALA A 76 16.22 -5.52 -11.16
N VAL A 77 16.23 -4.57 -10.23
CA VAL A 77 15.03 -3.94 -9.64
C VAL A 77 15.14 -2.44 -9.81
N ALA A 78 14.09 -1.82 -10.30
CA ALA A 78 14.00 -0.36 -10.38
C ALA A 78 12.72 0.12 -9.70
N GLN A 79 12.81 1.24 -8.98
CA GLN A 79 11.64 1.96 -8.51
C GLN A 79 11.21 2.94 -9.59
N VAL A 80 9.91 2.96 -9.88
CA VAL A 80 9.32 3.84 -10.88
C VAL A 80 8.06 4.51 -10.36
N LEU A 81 7.75 5.62 -10.99
CA LEU A 81 6.55 6.43 -10.76
C LEU A 81 5.84 6.68 -12.10
N PRO A 82 4.56 7.05 -12.12
CA PRO A 82 3.89 7.47 -13.34
C PRO A 82 4.47 8.78 -13.85
N GLU A 83 4.69 8.90 -15.15
CA GLU A 83 5.02 10.19 -15.76
C GLU A 83 3.86 11.17 -15.56
N LEU A 84 4.15 12.34 -15.03
CA LEU A 84 3.15 13.38 -14.86
C LEU A 84 3.07 14.28 -16.08
N PRO A 85 1.87 14.75 -16.46
CA PRO A 85 1.73 15.79 -17.47
C PRO A 85 2.58 17.01 -17.14
N ASN A 86 3.15 17.65 -18.17
CA ASN A 86 4.03 18.82 -18.01
C ASN A 86 3.43 19.88 -17.08
N GLY A 87 4.24 20.31 -16.10
CA GLY A 87 3.87 21.33 -15.13
C GLY A 87 3.15 20.83 -13.87
N LYS A 88 2.82 19.56 -13.77
CA LYS A 88 2.31 19.00 -12.50
C LYS A 88 3.45 18.63 -11.57
N VAL A 89 3.32 19.03 -10.31
CA VAL A 89 4.23 18.62 -9.21
C VAL A 89 3.64 17.39 -8.53
N ARG A 90 4.48 16.37 -8.28
CA ARG A 90 4.06 15.19 -7.52
C ARG A 90 3.73 15.60 -6.09
N LYS A 91 2.56 15.21 -5.63
CA LYS A 91 2.23 15.33 -4.22
C LYS A 91 2.85 14.17 -3.46
N LEU A 92 3.28 14.41 -2.23
CA LEU A 92 3.91 13.40 -1.39
C LEU A 92 2.97 12.21 -1.14
N GLU A 93 1.69 12.46 -0.97
CA GLU A 93 0.66 11.43 -0.81
C GLU A 93 0.51 10.51 -2.02
N ASP A 94 0.65 11.07 -3.25
CA ASP A 94 0.57 10.30 -4.48
C ASP A 94 1.83 9.46 -4.69
N ILE A 95 3.03 10.00 -4.38
CA ILE A 95 4.29 9.24 -4.45
C ILE A 95 4.19 7.95 -3.64
N GLY A 96 3.60 8.03 -2.44
CA GLY A 96 3.37 6.86 -1.60
C GLY A 96 2.55 5.78 -2.29
N LYS A 97 1.45 6.14 -2.95
CA LYS A 97 0.51 5.20 -3.59
C LYS A 97 0.97 4.72 -4.96
N ASP A 98 1.64 5.60 -5.69
CA ASP A 98 2.00 5.38 -7.09
C ASP A 98 3.32 4.62 -7.28
N ALA A 99 4.12 4.49 -6.22
CA ALA A 99 5.41 3.83 -6.31
C ALA A 99 5.25 2.35 -6.72
N VAL A 100 5.99 1.97 -7.77
CA VAL A 100 6.02 0.63 -8.36
C VAL A 100 7.43 0.10 -8.39
N LEU A 101 7.59 -1.18 -8.14
CA LEU A 101 8.82 -1.93 -8.35
C LEU A 101 8.74 -2.66 -9.69
N LEU A 102 9.64 -2.32 -10.60
CA LEU A 102 9.94 -3.10 -11.79
C LEU A 102 11.01 -4.13 -11.48
N ILE A 103 10.77 -5.38 -11.83
CA ILE A 103 11.73 -6.47 -11.62
C ILE A 103 11.87 -7.23 -12.93
N ARG A 104 13.11 -7.47 -13.38
CA ARG A 104 13.34 -8.32 -14.55
C ARG A 104 13.89 -9.67 -14.13
N ILE A 105 13.18 -10.74 -14.46
CA ILE A 105 13.62 -12.13 -14.29
C ILE A 105 13.59 -12.84 -15.65
N ARG A 106 14.12 -14.04 -15.72
CA ARG A 106 13.98 -14.84 -16.94
C ARG A 106 12.52 -15.24 -17.15
N PRO A 107 11.98 -15.10 -18.37
CA PRO A 107 10.56 -15.42 -18.64
C PRO A 107 10.14 -16.83 -18.22
N GLU A 108 11.05 -17.80 -18.35
CA GLU A 108 10.83 -19.21 -17.97
C GLU A 108 10.71 -19.44 -16.46
N GLU A 109 11.08 -18.47 -15.63
CA GLU A 109 10.95 -18.55 -14.17
C GLU A 109 9.54 -18.19 -13.69
N PHE A 110 8.69 -17.60 -14.54
CA PHE A 110 7.32 -17.24 -14.18
C PHE A 110 6.41 -18.47 -14.03
N GLN A 111 5.65 -18.48 -12.94
CA GLN A 111 4.60 -19.45 -12.63
C GLN A 111 3.26 -18.70 -12.52
N LEU A 112 2.91 -17.97 -13.57
CA LEU A 112 1.76 -17.10 -13.65
C LEU A 112 0.66 -17.76 -14.51
N ASP A 113 -0.59 -17.41 -14.23
CA ASP A 113 -1.67 -17.68 -15.17
C ASP A 113 -1.53 -16.84 -16.45
N ALA A 114 -2.30 -17.18 -17.48
CA ALA A 114 -2.20 -16.54 -18.79
C ALA A 114 -2.51 -15.03 -18.74
N GLU A 115 -3.42 -14.61 -17.87
CA GLU A 115 -3.79 -13.22 -17.71
C GLU A 115 -2.63 -12.42 -17.10
N ARG A 116 -2.13 -12.86 -15.95
CA ARG A 116 -0.99 -12.21 -15.26
C ARG A 116 0.28 -12.22 -16.09
N LEU A 117 0.51 -13.28 -16.86
CA LEU A 117 1.63 -13.36 -17.80
C LEU A 117 1.50 -12.30 -18.92
N SER A 118 0.28 -12.05 -19.42
CA SER A 118 0.03 -11.01 -20.44
C SER A 118 0.27 -9.58 -19.94
N TRP A 119 0.45 -9.39 -18.64
CA TRP A 119 0.78 -8.13 -18.00
C TRP A 119 2.29 -7.92 -17.82
N THR A 120 3.09 -8.87 -18.24
CA THR A 120 4.56 -8.77 -18.23
C THR A 120 5.09 -8.39 -19.61
N HIS A 121 6.33 -7.90 -19.68
CA HIS A 121 6.99 -7.61 -20.94
C HIS A 121 8.45 -8.07 -20.88
N GLU A 122 8.86 -9.00 -21.76
CA GLU A 122 10.24 -9.52 -21.85
C GLU A 122 10.87 -9.89 -20.48
N GLY A 123 10.10 -10.57 -19.62
CA GLY A 123 10.57 -10.95 -18.29
C GLY A 123 10.48 -9.81 -17.25
N ILE A 124 9.97 -8.64 -17.62
CA ILE A 124 9.73 -7.53 -16.70
C ILE A 124 8.33 -7.64 -16.14
N ILE A 125 8.24 -7.59 -14.82
CA ILE A 125 6.99 -7.57 -14.06
C ILE A 125 6.98 -6.36 -13.13
N ALA A 126 5.81 -5.80 -12.89
CA ALA A 126 5.63 -4.59 -12.09
C ALA A 126 4.67 -4.83 -10.93
N PHE A 127 5.06 -4.44 -9.72
CA PHE A 127 4.21 -4.55 -8.53
C PHE A 127 4.15 -3.23 -7.78
N SER A 128 3.00 -2.95 -7.16
CA SER A 128 2.92 -1.87 -6.19
C SER A 128 4.01 -2.04 -5.12
N LYS A 129 4.71 -0.95 -4.83
CA LYS A 129 5.75 -0.94 -3.79
C LYS A 129 5.17 -0.95 -2.38
N ILE A 130 3.89 -0.69 -2.21
CA ILE A 130 3.26 -0.59 -0.90
C ILE A 130 2.85 -1.97 -0.41
N CYS A 131 3.38 -2.34 0.75
CA CYS A 131 3.04 -3.59 1.42
C CYS A 131 1.54 -3.66 1.76
N SER A 132 0.90 -4.77 1.39
CA SER A 132 -0.51 -5.02 1.64
C SER A 132 -0.84 -5.29 3.12
N HIS A 133 0.16 -5.34 4.02
CA HIS A 133 -0.05 -5.46 5.46
C HIS A 133 -0.41 -4.09 6.09
N MET A 134 0.57 -3.18 6.18
CA MET A 134 0.43 -1.88 6.85
C MET A 134 0.94 -0.69 6.02
N GLY A 135 1.14 -0.87 4.72
CA GLY A 135 1.53 0.23 3.84
C GLY A 135 3.01 0.61 3.86
N CYS A 136 3.87 -0.18 4.50
CA CYS A 136 5.32 0.05 4.42
C CYS A 136 5.84 -0.15 3.01
N ALA A 137 6.91 0.55 2.64
CA ALA A 137 7.58 0.32 1.36
C ALA A 137 8.28 -1.04 1.34
N VAL A 138 7.94 -1.89 0.39
CA VAL A 138 8.70 -3.10 0.09
C VAL A 138 10.01 -2.67 -0.56
N ALA A 139 11.15 -3.01 0.03
CA ALA A 139 12.43 -2.40 -0.33
C ALA A 139 13.56 -3.40 -0.61
N LEU A 140 13.40 -4.64 -0.19
CA LEU A 140 14.44 -5.65 -0.31
C LEU A 140 14.03 -6.68 -1.37
N TYR A 141 14.96 -6.99 -2.26
CA TYR A 141 14.80 -8.05 -3.26
C TYR A 141 15.95 -9.03 -3.17
N GLU A 142 15.61 -10.29 -3.00
CA GLU A 142 16.55 -11.39 -3.04
C GLU A 142 16.56 -12.00 -4.44
N GLN A 143 17.62 -11.73 -5.18
CA GLN A 143 17.73 -12.12 -6.58
C GLN A 143 17.75 -13.66 -6.79
N GLN A 144 18.28 -14.42 -5.85
CA GLN A 144 18.40 -15.87 -5.98
C GLN A 144 17.05 -16.56 -5.86
N THR A 145 16.26 -16.18 -4.87
CA THR A 145 14.95 -16.78 -4.58
C THR A 145 13.80 -16.06 -5.27
N LYS A 146 14.05 -14.91 -5.88
CA LYS A 146 13.04 -14.01 -6.50
C LYS A 146 12.00 -13.51 -5.49
N HIS A 147 12.44 -13.30 -4.25
CA HIS A 147 11.55 -12.82 -3.19
C HIS A 147 11.70 -11.32 -2.95
N LEU A 148 10.56 -10.65 -2.79
CA LEU A 148 10.48 -9.30 -2.25
C LEU A 148 10.19 -9.38 -0.75
N LEU A 149 10.89 -8.57 0.04
CA LEU A 149 10.72 -8.50 1.49
C LEU A 149 10.31 -7.10 1.93
N CYS A 150 9.27 -7.04 2.75
CA CYS A 150 8.89 -5.84 3.49
C CYS A 150 9.67 -5.76 4.81
N PRO A 151 10.50 -4.71 5.03
CA PRO A 151 11.37 -4.65 6.20
C PRO A 151 10.62 -4.44 7.53
N CYS A 152 9.39 -3.91 7.49
CA CYS A 152 8.64 -3.56 8.70
C CYS A 152 8.23 -4.80 9.52
N HIS A 153 7.56 -5.75 8.89
CA HIS A 153 7.03 -6.95 9.55
C HIS A 153 7.38 -8.23 8.80
N GLN A 154 8.37 -8.16 7.90
CA GLN A 154 8.95 -9.30 7.18
C GLN A 154 7.96 -10.07 6.29
N SER A 155 6.88 -9.40 5.81
CA SER A 155 6.07 -10.01 4.76
C SER A 155 6.92 -10.26 3.54
N THR A 156 6.92 -11.50 3.07
CA THR A 156 7.72 -11.97 1.93
C THR A 156 6.82 -12.39 0.78
N PHE A 157 7.17 -11.95 -0.42
CA PHE A 157 6.36 -12.13 -1.62
C PHE A 157 7.17 -12.80 -2.72
N ASP A 158 6.62 -13.82 -3.35
CA ASP A 158 7.24 -14.55 -4.46
C ASP A 158 6.91 -13.86 -5.79
N VAL A 159 7.91 -13.22 -6.40
CA VAL A 159 7.79 -12.51 -7.69
C VAL A 159 7.36 -13.46 -8.81
N THR A 160 7.80 -14.71 -8.80
CA THR A 160 7.50 -15.68 -9.84
C THR A 160 6.03 -16.09 -9.85
N ARG A 161 5.30 -15.85 -8.76
CA ARG A 161 3.89 -16.21 -8.54
C ARG A 161 3.02 -14.98 -8.26
N ALA A 162 3.14 -13.96 -9.07
CA ALA A 162 2.36 -12.71 -8.94
C ALA A 162 2.44 -12.09 -7.52
N ALA A 163 3.63 -12.04 -6.95
CA ALA A 163 3.87 -11.54 -5.59
C ALA A 163 3.02 -12.24 -4.51
N LYS A 164 2.77 -13.54 -4.68
CA LYS A 164 2.09 -14.36 -3.66
C LYS A 164 2.81 -14.26 -2.33
N VAL A 165 2.06 -14.05 -1.26
CA VAL A 165 2.59 -14.05 0.11
C VAL A 165 3.06 -15.47 0.46
N ILE A 166 4.33 -15.60 0.84
CA ILE A 166 4.93 -16.86 1.27
C ILE A 166 5.33 -16.86 2.75
N PHE A 167 5.44 -15.67 3.35
CA PHE A 167 5.74 -15.50 4.76
C PHE A 167 5.23 -14.14 5.26
N GLY A 168 4.95 -14.03 6.56
CA GLY A 168 4.61 -12.78 7.25
C GLY A 168 3.12 -12.46 7.25
N PRO A 169 2.75 -11.29 7.81
CA PRO A 169 1.37 -10.96 8.14
C PRO A 169 0.54 -10.37 6.99
N SER A 170 1.10 -10.17 5.79
CA SER A 170 0.32 -9.71 4.64
C SER A 170 -0.77 -10.70 4.27
N ALA A 171 -2.01 -10.24 4.15
CA ALA A 171 -3.16 -11.08 3.85
C ALA A 171 -3.35 -11.33 2.34
N ARG A 172 -2.69 -10.55 1.47
CA ARG A 172 -2.85 -10.64 0.02
C ARG A 172 -1.56 -10.31 -0.74
N PRO A 173 -1.43 -10.74 -2.01
CA PRO A 173 -0.32 -10.36 -2.87
C PRO A 173 -0.16 -8.85 -3.02
N LEU A 174 0.98 -8.40 -3.53
CA LEU A 174 1.14 -7.04 -4.02
C LEU A 174 0.39 -6.92 -5.37
N PRO A 175 -0.42 -5.86 -5.57
CA PRO A 175 -1.06 -5.63 -6.85
C PRO A 175 -0.05 -5.54 -7.99
N GLN A 176 -0.32 -6.24 -9.09
CA GLN A 176 0.48 -6.20 -10.30
C GLN A 176 -0.02 -5.09 -11.22
N LEU A 177 0.89 -4.24 -11.71
CA LEU A 177 0.61 -3.27 -12.77
C LEU A 177 0.82 -3.94 -14.13
N ALA A 178 -0.19 -3.90 -14.99
CA ALA A 178 -0.08 -4.43 -16.34
C ALA A 178 0.81 -3.52 -17.21
N LEU A 179 1.81 -4.10 -17.88
CA LEU A 179 2.77 -3.40 -18.71
C LEU A 179 2.43 -3.51 -20.21
N ALA A 180 2.79 -2.48 -20.93
CA ALA A 180 2.80 -2.43 -22.41
C ALA A 180 3.99 -1.57 -22.88
N LEU A 181 4.16 -1.44 -24.18
CA LEU A 181 5.07 -0.48 -24.80
C LEU A 181 4.28 0.60 -25.53
N ASP A 182 4.80 1.81 -25.52
CA ASP A 182 4.34 2.87 -26.43
C ASP A 182 5.03 2.78 -27.80
N SER A 183 4.68 3.70 -28.70
CA SER A 183 5.27 3.77 -30.06
C SER A 183 6.77 4.03 -30.07
N ASP A 184 7.32 4.61 -29.02
CA ASP A 184 8.73 4.96 -28.87
C ASP A 184 9.56 3.85 -28.17
N GLY A 185 8.87 2.76 -27.77
CA GLY A 185 9.47 1.62 -27.08
C GLY A 185 9.71 1.82 -25.59
N TYR A 186 9.04 2.79 -24.95
CA TYR A 186 9.06 2.95 -23.52
C TYR A 186 7.99 2.10 -22.82
N LEU A 187 8.28 1.67 -21.63
CA LEU A 187 7.31 0.98 -20.77
C LEU A 187 6.20 1.92 -20.34
N VAL A 188 4.97 1.47 -20.53
CA VAL A 188 3.75 2.17 -20.12
C VAL A 188 2.85 1.24 -19.32
N ALA A 189 1.99 1.80 -18.48
CA ALA A 189 0.90 1.06 -17.88
C ALA A 189 -0.13 0.72 -18.98
N LYS A 190 -0.47 -0.57 -19.11
CA LYS A 190 -1.52 -1.03 -20.04
C LYS A 190 -2.91 -0.62 -19.55
N GLN A 191 -3.09 -0.57 -18.24
CA GLN A 191 -4.32 -0.20 -17.54
C GLN A 191 -3.99 0.23 -16.11
N PRO A 192 -4.91 0.89 -15.38
CA PRO A 192 -4.78 1.13 -13.95
C PRO A 192 -4.63 -0.16 -13.15
N PHE A 193 -4.25 -0.07 -11.90
CA PHE A 193 -4.33 -1.22 -11.00
C PHE A 193 -5.77 -1.73 -10.92
N THR A 194 -5.94 -3.04 -11.01
CA THR A 194 -7.24 -3.72 -10.88
C THR A 194 -7.63 -3.97 -9.44
N GLU A 195 -6.70 -3.78 -8.52
CA GLU A 195 -6.87 -3.98 -7.08
C GLU A 195 -6.33 -2.76 -6.34
N PRO A 196 -6.92 -2.39 -5.18
CA PRO A 196 -6.37 -1.32 -4.35
C PRO A 196 -4.93 -1.61 -3.93
N VAL A 197 -4.07 -0.60 -3.89
CA VAL A 197 -2.69 -0.73 -3.42
C VAL A 197 -2.64 -0.64 -1.88
N GLY A 198 -1.59 -1.16 -1.26
CA GLY A 198 -1.40 -1.07 0.20
C GLY A 198 -2.44 -1.81 1.04
N PRO A 199 -2.62 -1.43 2.31
CA PRO A 199 -3.56 -2.03 3.24
C PRO A 199 -4.99 -1.54 2.96
N SER A 200 -5.71 -2.24 2.12
CA SER A 200 -7.02 -1.83 1.60
C SER A 200 -8.17 -2.71 2.10
N PHE A 201 -8.08 -3.25 3.32
CA PHE A 201 -9.10 -4.14 3.86
C PHE A 201 -10.49 -3.48 3.96
N TRP A 202 -10.55 -2.17 4.13
CA TRP A 202 -11.80 -1.38 4.20
C TRP A 202 -12.40 -1.03 2.83
N GLU A 203 -11.66 -1.26 1.75
CA GLU A 203 -12.10 -1.02 0.38
C GLU A 203 -12.49 -2.32 -0.36
N ARG A 204 -12.39 -3.45 0.33
CA ARG A 204 -12.73 -4.76 -0.22
C ARG A 204 -14.16 -5.12 0.15
N ASP A 205 -14.95 -5.48 -0.85
CA ASP A 205 -16.23 -6.08 -0.62
C ASP A 205 -16.03 -7.33 0.26
N SER A 206 -16.84 -7.45 1.29
CA SER A 206 -16.88 -8.66 2.11
C SER A 206 -17.32 -9.82 1.20
N ALA A 207 -16.36 -10.71 0.91
CA ALA A 207 -16.63 -11.94 0.17
C ALA A 207 -17.57 -12.85 0.96
#